data_18fa5d073dbaf82847aca0c366da2742
#
_entry.id   18fa5d073dbaf82847aca0c366da2742
#
_cell.length_a   1.000
_cell.length_b   1.000
_cell.length_c   1.000
_cell.angle_alpha   90.00
_cell.angle_beta   90.00
_cell.angle_gamma   90.00
#
_symmetry.space_group_name_H-M   'P 1'
#
loop_
_entity.id
_entity.type
_entity.pdbx_description
1 polymer ?
#
loop_
_entity_poly.entity_id
_entity_poly.type
_entity_poly.pdbx_seq_one_letter_code
_entity_poly.pdbx_strand_id
1 'polypeptide(L)'
;MAKKSAKKPARKASAKKSATMELAAALLGGRVKVIDLTATLGPETPLIKLPPSIGLNTPQVEIHTISHYDDKGPFWAWNWLKLGEHSGTHFDAPVHWITGKDYKDGSTDTIPVKNFIAPVNVIDCSKEVRKNTDFLLTVDHVKAWEAKHGAIERGSWVVMRTDWYKRNGSEAEFLNADEKGPHSPGPTAETIQFLLKKGIVGWGSET
;
A
#
# COMPACT_ATOMS: atom_id res chain seq x y z
N MET A 1 -60.57 48.92 9.32
CA MET A 1 -59.23 48.89 8.69
C MET A 1 -58.45 47.68 9.15
N ALA A 2 -58.36 46.64 8.36
CA ALA A 2 -57.67 45.39 8.69
C ALA A 2 -56.24 45.42 8.13
N LYS A 3 -55.24 45.31 9.00
CA LYS A 3 -53.79 45.23 8.63
C LYS A 3 -53.51 43.85 8.04
N LYS A 4 -53.16 43.75 6.76
CA LYS A 4 -52.60 42.55 6.12
C LYS A 4 -51.19 42.32 6.65
N SER A 5 -51.02 41.24 7.37
CA SER A 5 -49.69 40.71 7.76
C SER A 5 -49.01 40.05 6.55
N ALA A 6 -47.89 40.60 6.08
CA ALA A 6 -47.07 40.01 5.02
C ALA A 6 -46.26 38.86 5.59
N LYS A 7 -46.50 37.62 5.12
CA LYS A 7 -45.66 36.43 5.40
C LYS A 7 -44.30 36.58 4.74
N LYS A 8 -43.20 36.60 5.51
CA LYS A 8 -41.83 36.49 5.03
C LYS A 8 -41.65 35.16 4.29
N PRO A 9 -40.98 35.14 3.11
CA PRO A 9 -40.71 33.89 2.42
C PRO A 9 -39.72 33.03 3.22
N ALA A 10 -40.04 31.74 3.37
CA ALA A 10 -39.20 30.78 4.03
C ALA A 10 -37.89 30.61 3.20
N ARG A 11 -36.78 30.87 3.86
CA ARG A 11 -35.44 30.62 3.31
C ARG A 11 -35.29 29.11 3.09
N LYS A 12 -35.24 28.64 1.83
CA LYS A 12 -34.91 27.25 1.50
C LYS A 12 -33.52 26.95 2.06
N ALA A 13 -33.43 26.13 3.11
CA ALA A 13 -32.18 25.59 3.59
C ALA A 13 -31.61 24.70 2.47
N SER A 14 -30.46 25.07 1.89
CA SER A 14 -29.75 24.19 0.97
C SER A 14 -29.27 22.99 1.81
N ALA A 15 -29.78 21.79 1.52
CA ALA A 15 -29.33 20.58 2.16
C ALA A 15 -27.81 20.44 1.89
N LYS A 16 -27.01 20.44 2.95
CA LYS A 16 -25.57 20.15 2.87
C LYS A 16 -25.43 18.76 2.25
N LYS A 17 -24.79 18.66 1.08
CA LYS A 17 -24.46 17.37 0.46
C LYS A 17 -23.60 16.58 1.45
N SER A 18 -23.87 15.27 1.60
CA SER A 18 -23.03 14.43 2.46
C SER A 18 -21.62 14.32 1.86
N ALA A 19 -20.60 14.15 2.70
CA ALA A 19 -19.21 13.96 2.24
C ALA A 19 -19.07 12.80 1.23
N THR A 20 -19.86 11.74 1.40
CA THR A 20 -19.93 10.62 0.46
C THR A 20 -20.43 11.05 -0.93
N MET A 21 -21.47 11.89 -0.98
CA MET A 21 -21.97 12.41 -2.25
C MET A 21 -20.97 13.36 -2.93
N GLU A 22 -20.25 14.14 -2.16
CA GLU A 22 -19.19 15.02 -2.68
C GLU A 22 -18.01 14.22 -3.25
N LEU A 23 -17.57 13.17 -2.55
CA LEU A 23 -16.54 12.25 -3.05
C LEU A 23 -16.99 11.53 -4.31
N ALA A 24 -18.19 10.97 -4.33
CA ALA A 24 -18.74 10.31 -5.51
C ALA A 24 -18.81 11.27 -6.72
N ALA A 25 -19.29 12.49 -6.50
CA ALA A 25 -19.34 13.50 -7.56
C ALA A 25 -17.94 13.95 -8.03
N ALA A 26 -16.95 13.93 -7.16
CA ALA A 26 -15.57 14.25 -7.52
C ALA A 26 -14.93 13.14 -8.38
N LEU A 27 -15.15 11.86 -8.01
CA LEU A 27 -14.69 10.70 -8.76
C LEU A 27 -15.33 10.62 -10.15
N LEU A 28 -16.67 10.66 -10.22
CA LEU A 28 -17.43 10.56 -11.46
C LEU A 28 -17.19 11.77 -12.39
N GLY A 29 -16.95 12.94 -11.81
CA GLY A 29 -16.64 14.18 -12.55
C GLY A 29 -15.17 14.33 -12.94
N GLY A 30 -14.31 13.33 -12.69
CA GLY A 30 -12.88 13.35 -13.04
C GLY A 30 -12.04 14.38 -12.27
N ARG A 31 -12.57 14.94 -11.17
CA ARG A 31 -11.82 15.89 -10.31
C ARG A 31 -10.86 15.19 -9.35
N VAL A 32 -11.01 13.89 -9.17
CA VAL A 32 -10.11 13.03 -8.42
C VAL A 32 -9.44 12.08 -9.40
N LYS A 33 -8.10 12.08 -9.42
CA LYS A 33 -7.32 11.12 -10.20
C LYS A 33 -7.13 9.84 -9.38
N VAL A 34 -7.59 8.72 -9.92
CA VAL A 34 -7.30 7.39 -9.36
C VAL A 34 -6.09 6.83 -10.08
N ILE A 35 -5.11 6.34 -9.35
CA ILE A 35 -3.87 5.77 -9.89
C ILE A 35 -3.72 4.36 -9.33
N ASP A 36 -3.58 3.39 -10.23
CA ASP A 36 -3.21 2.02 -9.87
C ASP A 36 -1.69 1.95 -9.70
N LEU A 37 -1.25 1.51 -8.53
CA LEU A 37 0.16 1.30 -8.18
C LEU A 37 0.54 -0.18 -8.13
N THR A 38 -0.38 -1.07 -8.54
CA THR A 38 -0.16 -2.52 -8.51
C THR A 38 0.87 -2.92 -9.56
N ALA A 39 1.91 -3.63 -9.15
CA ALA A 39 2.82 -4.28 -10.07
C ALA A 39 2.13 -5.46 -10.77
N THR A 40 2.46 -5.68 -12.04
CA THR A 40 1.94 -6.85 -12.77
C THR A 40 2.39 -8.13 -12.09
N LEU A 41 1.42 -8.99 -11.75
CA LEU A 41 1.67 -10.30 -11.15
C LEU A 41 1.72 -11.36 -12.25
N GLY A 42 2.79 -12.14 -12.29
CA GLY A 42 2.98 -13.20 -13.27
C GLY A 42 4.13 -14.12 -12.92
N PRO A 43 4.42 -15.12 -13.76
CA PRO A 43 5.51 -16.07 -13.53
C PRO A 43 6.90 -15.43 -13.37
N GLU A 44 7.08 -14.24 -13.94
CA GLU A 44 8.34 -13.49 -13.86
C GLU A 44 8.40 -12.52 -12.66
N THR A 45 7.36 -12.52 -11.80
CA THR A 45 7.38 -11.68 -10.60
C THR A 45 8.55 -12.05 -9.71
N PRO A 46 9.46 -11.10 -9.39
CA PRO A 46 10.58 -11.38 -8.51
C PRO A 46 10.10 -11.70 -7.09
N LEU A 47 10.73 -12.68 -6.47
CA LEU A 47 10.41 -13.14 -5.11
C LEU A 47 11.67 -13.14 -4.26
N ILE A 48 11.52 -12.85 -2.98
CA ILE A 48 12.62 -12.99 -2.02
C ILE A 48 13.08 -14.44 -1.97
N LYS A 49 14.40 -14.65 -2.05
CA LYS A 49 15.04 -15.94 -1.89
C LYS A 49 15.79 -15.97 -0.56
N LEU A 50 15.26 -16.70 0.37
CA LEU A 50 15.90 -16.91 1.68
C LEU A 50 16.89 -18.06 1.61
N PRO A 51 18.02 -17.96 2.34
CA PRO A 51 18.92 -19.11 2.50
C PRO A 51 18.17 -20.32 3.11
N PRO A 52 18.50 -21.55 2.71
CA PRO A 52 17.83 -22.76 3.22
C PRO A 52 17.85 -22.90 4.75
N SER A 53 18.83 -22.28 5.42
CA SER A 53 18.94 -22.24 6.86
C SER A 53 17.88 -21.40 7.58
N ILE A 54 17.19 -20.51 6.85
CA ILE A 54 16.19 -19.59 7.44
C ILE A 54 14.77 -20.15 7.26
N GLY A 55 14.50 -20.89 6.19
CA GLY A 55 13.18 -21.45 5.98
C GLY A 55 12.87 -21.82 4.52
N LEU A 56 11.59 -22.06 4.27
CA LEU A 56 11.08 -22.36 2.94
C LEU A 56 10.82 -21.06 2.17
N ASN A 57 11.16 -21.07 0.89
CA ASN A 57 10.86 -19.96 0.00
C ASN A 57 9.42 -20.00 -0.48
N THR A 58 8.86 -18.84 -0.74
CA THR A 58 7.62 -18.67 -1.47
C THR A 58 7.74 -19.33 -2.85
N PRO A 59 6.77 -20.15 -3.28
CA PRO A 59 6.79 -20.74 -4.62
C PRO A 59 6.65 -19.65 -5.69
N GLN A 60 7.25 -19.87 -6.85
CA GLN A 60 7.07 -18.99 -8.01
C GLN A 60 5.58 -18.91 -8.38
N VAL A 61 5.17 -17.76 -8.90
CA VAL A 61 3.80 -17.55 -9.37
C VAL A 61 3.56 -18.46 -10.59
N GLU A 62 2.53 -19.27 -10.53
CA GLU A 62 2.10 -20.13 -11.62
C GLU A 62 0.67 -19.76 -12.06
N ILE A 63 0.49 -19.62 -13.36
CA ILE A 63 -0.82 -19.37 -13.98
C ILE A 63 -1.15 -20.57 -14.86
N HIS A 64 -2.18 -21.32 -14.47
CA HIS A 64 -2.60 -22.53 -15.18
C HIS A 64 -3.92 -22.28 -15.88
N THR A 65 -3.93 -22.43 -17.20
CA THR A 65 -5.13 -22.28 -18.01
C THR A 65 -6.08 -23.46 -17.79
N ILE A 66 -7.32 -23.16 -17.44
CA ILE A 66 -8.41 -24.15 -17.38
C ILE A 66 -9.13 -24.18 -18.72
N SER A 67 -9.45 -23.03 -19.29
CA SER A 67 -10.08 -22.93 -20.60
C SER A 67 -9.72 -21.62 -21.31
N HIS A 68 -9.79 -21.66 -22.64
CA HIS A 68 -9.78 -20.49 -23.51
C HIS A 68 -11.16 -20.27 -24.14
N TYR A 69 -11.51 -19.02 -24.39
CA TYR A 69 -12.68 -18.66 -25.18
C TYR A 69 -12.28 -18.58 -26.66
N ASP A 70 -12.27 -19.76 -27.31
CA ASP A 70 -11.95 -19.95 -28.72
C ASP A 70 -12.87 -21.04 -29.34
N ASP A 71 -12.62 -21.42 -30.59
CA ASP A 71 -13.38 -22.45 -31.31
C ASP A 71 -13.22 -23.88 -30.76
N LYS A 72 -12.29 -24.12 -29.85
CA LYS A 72 -12.00 -25.41 -29.21
C LYS A 72 -12.41 -25.45 -27.75
N GLY A 73 -12.69 -24.30 -27.16
CA GLY A 73 -12.97 -24.16 -25.74
C GLY A 73 -14.46 -23.95 -25.42
N PRO A 74 -14.82 -23.95 -24.12
CA PRO A 74 -16.13 -23.53 -23.67
C PRO A 74 -16.30 -22.02 -23.83
N PHE A 75 -17.49 -21.48 -23.49
CA PHE A 75 -17.88 -20.06 -23.69
C PHE A 75 -17.18 -19.08 -22.74
N TRP A 76 -16.09 -19.44 -22.08
CA TRP A 76 -15.34 -18.60 -21.15
C TRP A 76 -13.85 -18.94 -21.13
N ALA A 77 -13.05 -17.97 -20.73
CA ALA A 77 -11.62 -18.13 -20.46
C ALA A 77 -11.35 -17.90 -18.98
N TRP A 78 -10.64 -18.81 -18.32
CA TRP A 78 -10.22 -18.67 -16.94
C TRP A 78 -9.01 -19.53 -16.61
N ASN A 79 -8.37 -19.16 -15.49
CA ASN A 79 -7.17 -19.83 -15.01
C ASN A 79 -7.32 -20.16 -13.53
N TRP A 80 -6.49 -21.06 -13.00
CA TRP A 80 -6.20 -21.10 -11.59
C TRP A 80 -4.76 -20.63 -11.32
N LEU A 81 -4.53 -20.11 -10.12
CA LEU A 81 -3.26 -19.52 -9.73
C LEU A 81 -2.66 -20.31 -8.57
N LYS A 82 -1.33 -20.47 -8.61
CA LYS A 82 -0.54 -20.91 -7.47
C LYS A 82 0.48 -19.83 -7.17
N LEU A 83 0.41 -19.27 -5.98
CA LEU A 83 1.29 -18.21 -5.53
C LEU A 83 1.38 -18.21 -4.01
N GLY A 84 2.46 -17.65 -3.47
CA GLY A 84 2.54 -17.32 -2.07
C GLY A 84 1.94 -15.94 -1.81
N GLU A 85 1.52 -15.69 -0.58
CA GLU A 85 0.91 -14.40 -0.19
C GLU A 85 1.87 -13.22 -0.28
N HIS A 86 3.19 -13.44 -0.22
CA HIS A 86 4.22 -12.42 -0.41
C HIS A 86 4.70 -12.37 -1.87
N SER A 87 3.77 -12.18 -2.81
CA SER A 87 4.06 -12.12 -4.24
C SER A 87 3.53 -10.82 -4.85
N GLY A 88 4.40 -10.05 -5.52
CA GLY A 88 4.04 -8.79 -6.15
C GLY A 88 3.58 -7.73 -5.13
N THR A 89 2.66 -6.87 -5.55
CA THR A 89 2.08 -5.86 -4.64
C THR A 89 1.10 -6.51 -3.68
N HIS A 90 1.44 -6.56 -2.40
CA HIS A 90 0.65 -7.25 -1.38
C HIS A 90 0.66 -6.48 -0.05
N PHE A 91 -0.05 -6.98 0.91
CA PHE A 91 -0.15 -6.47 2.27
C PHE A 91 0.26 -7.56 3.26
N ASP A 92 1.16 -7.22 4.18
CA ASP A 92 1.56 -8.08 5.29
C ASP A 92 0.71 -7.79 6.51
N ALA A 93 -0.07 -8.75 6.95
CA ALA A 93 -0.77 -8.68 8.22
C ALA A 93 0.20 -8.85 9.40
N PRO A 94 -0.09 -8.33 10.61
CA PRO A 94 0.78 -8.48 11.77
C PRO A 94 1.18 -9.93 12.09
N VAL A 95 0.33 -10.92 11.78
CA VAL A 95 0.61 -12.35 12.00
C VAL A 95 1.87 -12.83 11.24
N HIS A 96 2.24 -12.16 10.15
CA HIS A 96 3.47 -12.45 9.41
C HIS A 96 4.72 -12.33 10.30
N TRP A 97 4.75 -11.31 11.18
CA TRP A 97 5.88 -11.03 12.06
C TRP A 97 5.68 -11.53 13.49
N ILE A 98 4.44 -11.57 13.97
CA ILE A 98 4.07 -11.89 15.36
C ILE A 98 2.98 -12.95 15.35
N THR A 99 3.37 -14.21 15.44
CA THR A 99 2.45 -15.35 15.38
C THR A 99 1.73 -15.54 16.72
N GLY A 100 0.66 -14.77 16.97
CA GLY A 100 -0.29 -14.97 18.07
C GLY A 100 0.26 -14.67 19.49
N LYS A 101 1.51 -14.23 19.62
CA LYS A 101 2.15 -14.01 20.91
C LYS A 101 1.78 -12.66 21.53
N ASP A 102 1.98 -11.59 20.77
CA ASP A 102 1.77 -10.21 21.24
C ASP A 102 0.57 -9.54 20.55
N TYR A 103 -0.01 -10.21 19.55
CA TYR A 103 -1.15 -9.74 18.77
C TYR A 103 -2.18 -10.86 18.65
N LYS A 104 -3.27 -10.74 19.37
CA LYS A 104 -4.30 -11.77 19.42
C LYS A 104 -5.05 -11.93 18.10
N ASP A 105 -5.30 -10.82 17.41
CA ASP A 105 -6.10 -10.74 16.19
C ASP A 105 -5.25 -10.08 15.08
N GLY A 106 -4.23 -10.79 14.60
CA GLY A 106 -3.23 -10.25 13.68
C GLY A 106 -3.40 -10.64 12.22
N SER A 107 -4.42 -11.45 11.86
CA SER A 107 -4.67 -11.84 10.48
C SER A 107 -5.43 -10.74 9.70
N THR A 108 -5.33 -10.77 8.38
CA THR A 108 -5.87 -9.74 7.49
C THR A 108 -7.38 -9.53 7.69
N ASP A 109 -8.13 -10.60 7.92
CA ASP A 109 -9.59 -10.59 8.13
C ASP A 109 -10.01 -9.94 9.46
N THR A 110 -9.09 -9.79 10.42
CA THR A 110 -9.35 -9.14 11.71
C THR A 110 -9.04 -7.64 11.69
N ILE A 111 -8.36 -7.14 10.67
CA ILE A 111 -8.01 -5.72 10.57
C ILE A 111 -9.23 -4.91 10.12
N PRO A 112 -9.58 -3.82 10.84
CA PRO A 112 -10.67 -2.97 10.42
C PRO A 112 -10.47 -2.43 8.99
N VAL A 113 -11.41 -2.69 8.08
CA VAL A 113 -11.35 -2.29 6.66
C VAL A 113 -11.06 -0.80 6.49
N LYS A 114 -11.54 0.04 7.40
CA LYS A 114 -11.24 1.49 7.39
C LYS A 114 -9.75 1.82 7.44
N ASN A 115 -8.90 0.93 7.97
CA ASN A 115 -7.46 1.16 8.04
C ASN A 115 -6.77 1.08 6.67
N PHE A 116 -7.44 0.47 5.67
CA PHE A 116 -6.96 0.38 4.29
C PHE A 116 -7.36 1.60 3.45
N ILE A 117 -8.16 2.53 4.00
CA ILE A 117 -8.57 3.77 3.33
C ILE A 117 -8.17 4.94 4.24
N ALA A 118 -7.02 5.51 3.99
CA ALA A 118 -6.46 6.57 4.83
C ALA A 118 -5.55 7.51 4.04
N PRO A 119 -5.25 8.71 4.55
CA PRO A 119 -4.22 9.57 3.99
C PRO A 119 -2.86 8.86 3.94
N VAL A 120 -2.08 9.14 2.91
CA VAL A 120 -0.74 8.57 2.72
C VAL A 120 0.30 9.68 2.72
N ASN A 121 1.34 9.51 3.53
CA ASN A 121 2.52 10.36 3.56
C ASN A 121 3.65 9.66 2.81
N VAL A 122 4.08 10.20 1.67
CA VAL A 122 5.15 9.62 0.86
C VAL A 122 6.47 10.30 1.22
N ILE A 123 7.42 9.54 1.77
CA ILE A 123 8.79 10.01 2.04
C ILE A 123 9.67 9.55 0.87
N ASP A 124 10.07 10.48 0.03
CA ASP A 124 10.89 10.19 -1.16
C ASP A 124 12.36 10.10 -0.80
N CYS A 125 12.89 8.87 -0.82
CA CYS A 125 14.28 8.51 -0.59
C CYS A 125 14.99 8.03 -1.87
N SER A 126 14.38 8.22 -3.03
CA SER A 126 14.90 7.69 -4.30
C SER A 126 16.30 8.19 -4.66
N LYS A 127 16.64 9.41 -4.26
CA LYS A 127 17.98 9.99 -4.49
C LYS A 127 19.06 9.36 -3.60
N GLU A 128 18.72 9.10 -2.35
CA GLU A 128 19.59 8.48 -1.35
C GLU A 128 19.83 7.01 -1.72
N VAL A 129 18.76 6.28 -2.04
CA VAL A 129 18.82 4.87 -2.46
C VAL A 129 19.64 4.69 -3.75
N ARG A 130 19.56 5.63 -4.69
CA ARG A 130 20.40 5.58 -5.91
C ARG A 130 21.90 5.63 -5.60
N LYS A 131 22.30 6.28 -4.49
CA LYS A 131 23.69 6.37 -4.06
C LYS A 131 24.10 5.20 -3.19
N ASN A 132 23.18 4.67 -2.41
CA ASN A 132 23.41 3.56 -1.49
C ASN A 132 22.15 2.70 -1.41
N THR A 133 22.20 1.49 -1.94
CA THR A 133 21.08 0.54 -1.94
C THR A 133 20.71 0.06 -0.53
N ASP A 134 21.64 0.14 0.43
CA ASP A 134 21.41 -0.16 1.86
C ASP A 134 20.99 1.07 2.67
N PHE A 135 20.40 2.07 2.01
CA PHE A 135 19.98 3.29 2.68
C PHE A 135 18.93 3.00 3.76
N LEU A 136 19.18 3.54 4.96
CA LEU A 136 18.26 3.44 6.08
C LEU A 136 17.57 4.77 6.35
N LEU A 137 16.25 4.78 6.28
CA LEU A 137 15.43 5.92 6.69
C LEU A 137 15.47 6.05 8.21
N THR A 138 15.96 7.19 8.71
CA THR A 138 16.07 7.49 10.13
C THR A 138 14.97 8.43 10.64
N VAL A 139 14.85 8.56 11.96
CA VAL A 139 13.93 9.51 12.60
C VAL A 139 14.20 10.96 12.15
N ASP A 140 15.47 11.32 11.92
CA ASP A 140 15.80 12.69 11.49
C ASP A 140 15.36 12.96 10.05
N HIS A 141 15.38 11.96 9.17
CA HIS A 141 14.79 12.08 7.84
C HIS A 141 13.27 12.32 7.92
N VAL A 142 12.57 11.60 8.80
CA VAL A 142 11.12 11.79 9.01
C VAL A 142 10.84 13.21 9.56
N LYS A 143 11.59 13.67 10.55
CA LYS A 143 11.46 15.03 11.10
C LYS A 143 11.74 16.11 10.05
N ALA A 144 12.76 15.91 9.22
CA ALA A 144 13.08 16.82 8.12
C ALA A 144 11.96 16.85 7.07
N TRP A 145 11.31 15.71 6.81
CA TRP A 145 10.13 15.64 5.96
C TRP A 145 8.95 16.40 6.58
N GLU A 146 8.66 16.20 7.87
CA GLU A 146 7.59 16.89 8.59
C GLU A 146 7.79 18.41 8.63
N ALA A 147 9.03 18.87 8.75
CA ALA A 147 9.33 20.30 8.72
C ALA A 147 8.94 20.98 7.39
N LYS A 148 8.88 20.22 6.31
CA LYS A 148 8.53 20.71 4.96
C LYS A 148 7.06 20.51 4.60
N HIS A 149 6.45 19.41 5.09
CA HIS A 149 5.14 18.94 4.62
C HIS A 149 4.05 18.97 5.70
N GLY A 150 4.41 19.25 6.94
CA GLY A 150 3.52 19.19 8.09
C GLY A 150 3.66 17.85 8.84
N ALA A 151 3.09 17.82 10.04
CA ALA A 151 3.16 16.65 10.90
C ALA A 151 2.40 15.45 10.31
N ILE A 152 2.98 14.26 10.43
CA ILE A 152 2.30 13.00 10.08
C ILE A 152 1.12 12.82 11.03
N GLU A 153 -0.08 12.74 10.48
CA GLU A 153 -1.33 12.63 11.23
C GLU A 153 -1.58 11.20 11.72
N ARG A 154 -2.20 11.10 12.90
CA ARG A 154 -2.68 9.82 13.42
C ARG A 154 -3.70 9.19 12.44
N GLY A 155 -3.57 7.87 12.23
CA GLY A 155 -4.46 7.14 11.34
C GLY A 155 -4.09 7.23 9.86
N SER A 156 -2.92 7.80 9.53
CA SER A 156 -2.39 7.81 8.16
C SER A 156 -1.45 6.63 7.89
N TRP A 157 -1.19 6.35 6.62
CA TRP A 157 -0.10 5.50 6.17
C TRP A 157 1.16 6.32 5.93
N VAL A 158 2.32 5.68 6.08
CA VAL A 158 3.61 6.22 5.65
C VAL A 158 4.22 5.26 4.65
N VAL A 159 4.62 5.78 3.49
CA VAL A 159 5.23 5.00 2.41
C VAL A 159 6.60 5.59 2.08
N MET A 160 7.62 4.72 2.06
CA MET A 160 8.96 5.06 1.63
C MET A 160 9.10 4.83 0.13
N ARG A 161 9.23 5.90 -0.65
CA ARG A 161 9.51 5.80 -2.08
C ARG A 161 11.01 5.63 -2.30
N THR A 162 11.39 4.58 -3.03
CA THR A 162 12.79 4.20 -3.27
C THR A 162 13.16 4.13 -4.75
N ASP A 163 12.15 4.15 -5.64
CA ASP A 163 12.26 3.80 -7.07
C ASP A 163 12.67 2.33 -7.30
N TRP A 164 12.53 1.46 -6.29
CA TRP A 164 12.89 0.04 -6.38
C TRP A 164 12.04 -0.73 -7.39
N TYR A 165 10.78 -0.31 -7.57
CA TYR A 165 9.87 -0.88 -8.57
C TYR A 165 10.48 -0.95 -9.98
N LYS A 166 11.46 -0.09 -10.30
CA LYS A 166 12.17 -0.09 -11.58
C LYS A 166 13.02 -1.34 -11.80
N ARG A 167 13.25 -2.11 -10.74
CA ARG A 167 14.02 -3.36 -10.74
C ARG A 167 13.14 -4.61 -10.91
N ASN A 168 11.80 -4.45 -10.95
CA ASN A 168 10.87 -5.58 -11.04
C ASN A 168 10.97 -6.40 -12.32
N GLY A 169 11.66 -5.91 -13.33
CA GLY A 169 11.91 -6.64 -14.60
C GLY A 169 12.96 -7.73 -14.52
N SER A 170 13.69 -7.85 -13.40
CA SER A 170 14.76 -8.83 -13.21
C SER A 170 14.84 -9.25 -11.75
N GLU A 171 14.75 -10.55 -11.48
CA GLU A 171 14.91 -11.10 -10.12
C GLU A 171 16.27 -10.72 -9.53
N ALA A 172 17.34 -10.79 -10.31
CA ALA A 172 18.68 -10.44 -9.85
C ALA A 172 18.81 -8.95 -9.47
N GLU A 173 18.22 -8.06 -10.27
CA GLU A 173 18.21 -6.62 -9.95
C GLU A 173 17.32 -6.30 -8.75
N PHE A 174 16.18 -6.97 -8.63
CA PHE A 174 15.25 -6.78 -7.52
C PHE A 174 15.86 -7.24 -6.19
N LEU A 175 16.43 -8.45 -6.16
CA LEU A 175 17.10 -9.00 -4.97
C LEU A 175 18.38 -8.23 -4.64
N ASN A 176 19.11 -7.75 -5.65
CA ASN A 176 20.37 -7.03 -5.48
C ASN A 176 21.29 -7.71 -4.44
N ALA A 177 21.40 -9.05 -4.53
CA ALA A 177 22.06 -9.88 -3.55
C ALA A 177 23.53 -10.12 -3.87
N ASP A 178 24.36 -10.20 -2.84
CA ASP A 178 25.72 -10.69 -2.88
C ASP A 178 25.90 -11.91 -1.95
N GLU A 179 27.14 -12.26 -1.64
CA GLU A 179 27.49 -13.37 -0.74
C GLU A 179 26.96 -13.18 0.70
N LYS A 180 26.66 -11.95 1.10
CA LYS A 180 26.14 -11.59 2.44
C LYS A 180 24.61 -11.60 2.50
N GLY A 181 23.95 -11.61 1.35
CA GLY A 181 22.50 -11.60 1.23
C GLY A 181 21.95 -10.46 0.37
N PRO A 182 20.64 -10.23 0.39
CA PRO A 182 19.99 -9.15 -0.34
C PRO A 182 20.32 -7.78 0.27
N HIS A 183 20.49 -6.78 -0.60
CA HIS A 183 20.76 -5.39 -0.28
C HIS A 183 19.58 -4.54 -0.73
N SER A 184 18.80 -4.03 0.21
CA SER A 184 17.64 -3.19 -0.08
C SER A 184 17.45 -2.09 0.96
N PRO A 185 16.86 -0.94 0.58
CA PRO A 185 16.60 0.15 1.51
C PRO A 185 15.45 -0.18 2.46
N GLY A 186 15.50 0.40 3.64
CA GLY A 186 14.44 0.21 4.64
C GLY A 186 14.47 1.28 5.74
N PRO A 187 13.56 1.21 6.70
CA PRO A 187 13.59 2.06 7.89
C PRO A 187 14.46 1.44 8.99
N THR A 188 15.00 2.30 9.86
CA THR A 188 15.56 1.79 11.13
C THR A 188 14.43 1.36 12.09
N ALA A 189 14.72 0.47 13.03
CA ALA A 189 13.77 0.06 14.05
C ALA A 189 13.23 1.26 14.86
N GLU A 190 14.10 2.21 15.18
CA GLU A 190 13.74 3.45 15.90
C GLU A 190 12.77 4.30 15.07
N THR A 191 12.93 4.30 13.74
CA THR A 191 12.02 5.02 12.84
C THR A 191 10.62 4.43 12.87
N ILE A 192 10.50 3.11 12.81
CA ILE A 192 9.20 2.44 12.92
C ILE A 192 8.58 2.70 14.30
N GLN A 193 9.35 2.60 15.38
CA GLN A 193 8.85 2.92 16.72
C GLN A 193 8.39 4.38 16.85
N PHE A 194 9.12 5.32 16.24
CA PHE A 194 8.73 6.72 16.20
C PHE A 194 7.41 6.92 15.46
N LEU A 195 7.23 6.31 14.31
CA LEU A 195 6.01 6.37 13.51
C LEU A 195 4.82 5.70 14.22
N LEU A 196 5.03 4.56 14.88
CA LEU A 196 4.01 3.91 15.70
C LEU A 196 3.53 4.81 16.85
N LYS A 197 4.43 5.52 17.53
CA LYS A 197 4.06 6.51 18.56
C LYS A 197 3.22 7.66 18.02
N LYS A 198 3.38 8.03 16.75
CA LYS A 198 2.51 8.99 16.06
C LYS A 198 1.13 8.42 15.77
N GLY A 199 0.99 7.09 15.77
CA GLY A 199 -0.26 6.38 15.55
C GLY A 199 -0.60 6.20 14.07
N ILE A 200 0.41 5.95 13.23
CA ILE A 200 0.16 5.49 11.85
C ILE A 200 -0.58 4.15 11.87
N VAL A 201 -1.31 3.84 10.82
CA VAL A 201 -2.05 2.57 10.66
C VAL A 201 -1.36 1.59 9.72
N GLY A 202 -0.35 2.04 9.01
CA GLY A 202 0.44 1.17 8.13
C GLY A 202 1.72 1.83 7.64
N TRP A 203 2.67 0.97 7.28
CA TRP A 203 3.92 1.29 6.63
C TRP A 203 3.97 0.61 5.27
N GLY A 204 4.54 1.24 4.27
CA GLY A 204 4.74 0.66 2.95
C GLY A 204 6.13 0.97 2.38
N SER A 205 6.62 0.04 1.57
CA SER A 205 7.88 0.13 0.83
C SER A 205 7.70 -0.48 -0.57
N GLU A 206 8.70 -0.31 -1.42
CA GLU A 206 8.74 -0.93 -2.75
C GLU A 206 9.64 -2.18 -2.79
N THR A 207 10.22 -2.54 -1.64
CA THR A 207 11.15 -3.68 -1.49
C THR A 207 10.50 -4.83 -0.79
#